data_69d789f83967fe4dea64b22ab0e4312c
#
_entry.id   69d789f83967fe4dea64b22ab0e4312c
#
_cell.length_a   1.000
_cell.length_b   1.000
_cell.length_c   1.000
_cell.angle_alpha   90.00
_cell.angle_beta   90.00
_cell.angle_gamma   90.00
#
_symmetry.space_group_name_H-M   'P 1'
#
loop_
_entity.id
_entity.type
_entity.pdbx_description
1 polymer ?
#
loop_
_entity_poly.entity_id
_entity_poly.type
_entity_poly.pdbx_seq_one_letter_code
_entity_poly.pdbx_strand_id
1 'polypeptide(L)'
;MRLSTAQIKAITQGTESIVETENGIEFRRFTALEAEAFHTTEARFAKTFATAGVRMEFETDANTLWLKVGVAIASSRSYFAIDVLVNEKRTDSLRNSPEDELLGSDYAKKPCFWEGMAFEKCFSLGTGKKKLSVHFPWSFSVILEEMTLEGATYVKPLPRPKKVLMLGDSITHGYDALCPSRSYASRLSSRLNAEEFNKAIGGERFYPTLAERLVKRDYDLITVAYGTNDWHCESMDEARDLCEGFFRTLCEKFSETQIFVISPIWRLGCEEHMTAVGAFTDMEKMIFEVADKYKNTIPIQGLDLVPHDPRLYGDLYLHPNDLGFAEYAKNLYRKMQAFL
;
A
#
# COMPACT_ATOMS: atom_id res chain seq x y z
N MET A 1 27.05 -10.98 8.54
CA MET A 1 26.84 -11.42 7.13
C MET A 1 26.23 -10.24 6.39
N ARG A 2 26.94 -9.63 5.44
CA ARG A 2 26.34 -8.67 4.49
C ARG A 2 25.58 -9.45 3.42
N LEU A 3 24.34 -9.06 3.16
CA LEU A 3 23.52 -9.76 2.17
C LEU A 3 23.92 -9.36 0.75
N SER A 4 24.03 -10.35 -0.12
CA SER A 4 24.25 -10.14 -1.56
C SER A 4 22.94 -9.73 -2.25
N THR A 5 23.03 -9.12 -3.43
CA THR A 5 21.85 -8.80 -4.25
C THR A 5 20.96 -10.02 -4.52
N ALA A 6 21.58 -11.19 -4.74
CA ALA A 6 20.81 -12.43 -4.95
C ALA A 6 19.98 -12.83 -3.70
N GLN A 7 20.56 -12.67 -2.50
CA GLN A 7 19.84 -12.90 -1.24
C GLN A 7 18.72 -11.87 -1.03
N ILE A 8 19.02 -10.58 -1.29
CA ILE A 8 18.01 -9.51 -1.23
C ILE A 8 16.84 -9.81 -2.18
N LYS A 9 17.11 -10.19 -3.43
CA LYS A 9 16.07 -10.59 -4.39
C LYS A 9 15.23 -11.77 -3.89
N ALA A 10 15.86 -12.76 -3.29
CA ALA A 10 15.18 -13.97 -2.81
C ALA A 10 14.24 -13.72 -1.62
N ILE A 11 14.50 -12.72 -0.79
CA ILE A 11 13.71 -12.41 0.41
C ILE A 11 12.70 -11.28 0.19
N THR A 12 12.78 -10.55 -0.95
CA THR A 12 11.92 -9.40 -1.25
C THR A 12 10.61 -9.83 -1.90
N GLN A 13 9.52 -9.21 -1.49
CA GLN A 13 8.16 -9.43 -1.97
C GLN A 13 7.48 -8.08 -2.27
N GLY A 14 6.41 -8.10 -3.08
CA GLY A 14 5.61 -6.91 -3.38
C GLY A 14 6.22 -5.98 -4.42
N THR A 15 7.15 -6.48 -5.24
CA THR A 15 7.83 -5.71 -6.28
C THR A 15 7.77 -6.39 -7.65
N GLU A 16 7.68 -5.60 -8.71
CA GLU A 16 7.76 -6.09 -10.10
C GLU A 16 9.19 -6.36 -10.52
N SER A 17 10.10 -5.50 -10.09
CA SER A 17 11.51 -5.65 -10.37
C SER A 17 12.39 -5.03 -9.30
N ILE A 18 13.61 -5.55 -9.22
CA ILE A 18 14.67 -5.07 -8.35
C ILE A 18 15.84 -4.69 -9.25
N VAL A 19 16.21 -3.40 -9.20
CA VAL A 19 17.22 -2.80 -10.07
C VAL A 19 18.47 -2.50 -9.26
N GLU A 20 19.61 -3.01 -9.73
CA GLU A 20 20.93 -2.64 -9.18
C GLU A 20 21.39 -1.35 -9.86
N THR A 21 21.79 -0.38 -9.05
CA THR A 21 22.36 0.89 -9.48
C THR A 21 23.71 1.12 -8.81
N GLU A 22 24.44 2.13 -9.21
CA GLU A 22 25.71 2.53 -8.55
C GLU A 22 25.52 2.93 -7.08
N ASN A 23 24.30 3.37 -6.70
CA ASN A 23 23.95 3.83 -5.36
C ASN A 23 23.36 2.73 -4.48
N GLY A 24 23.05 1.53 -5.03
CA GLY A 24 22.45 0.43 -4.30
C GLY A 24 21.32 -0.26 -5.06
N ILE A 25 20.40 -0.84 -4.31
CA ILE A 25 19.29 -1.64 -4.84
C ILE A 25 17.99 -0.85 -4.74
N GLU A 26 17.31 -0.69 -5.86
CA GLU A 26 16.00 -0.05 -5.96
C GLU A 26 14.89 -1.07 -6.17
N PHE A 27 13.69 -0.76 -5.65
CA PHE A 27 12.50 -1.60 -5.71
C PHE A 27 11.43 -0.93 -6.55
N ARG A 28 10.97 -1.60 -7.61
CA ARG A 28 9.93 -1.10 -8.51
C ARG A 28 8.65 -1.89 -8.30
N ARG A 29 7.59 -1.27 -7.78
CA ARG A 29 6.27 -1.91 -7.63
C ARG A 29 5.39 -1.80 -8.88
N PHE A 30 5.80 -1.01 -9.85
CA PHE A 30 5.21 -0.91 -11.18
C PHE A 30 6.20 -1.39 -12.25
N THR A 31 5.70 -2.03 -13.29
CA THR A 31 6.47 -2.18 -14.53
C THR A 31 6.63 -0.82 -15.22
N ALA A 32 7.56 -0.71 -16.18
CA ALA A 32 7.75 0.53 -16.93
C ALA A 32 6.46 0.97 -17.65
N LEU A 33 5.72 0.00 -18.22
CA LEU A 33 4.47 0.27 -18.93
C LEU A 33 3.36 0.76 -17.99
N GLU A 34 3.26 0.18 -16.81
CA GLU A 34 2.30 0.61 -15.78
C GLU A 34 2.66 1.99 -15.21
N ALA A 35 3.95 2.24 -14.93
CA ALA A 35 4.41 3.52 -14.43
C ALA A 35 4.15 4.65 -15.43
N GLU A 36 4.38 4.40 -16.73
CA GLU A 36 4.11 5.35 -17.80
C GLU A 36 2.63 5.75 -17.91
N ALA A 37 1.69 4.93 -17.44
CA ALA A 37 0.28 5.32 -17.32
C ALA A 37 0.11 6.58 -16.45
N PHE A 38 0.95 6.77 -15.46
CA PHE A 38 0.90 7.89 -14.52
C PHE A 38 1.77 9.09 -14.91
N HIS A 39 2.48 9.01 -16.06
CA HIS A 39 3.31 10.12 -16.55
C HIS A 39 2.48 11.26 -17.18
N THR A 40 1.31 11.52 -16.60
CA THR A 40 0.47 12.69 -16.93
C THR A 40 0.93 13.95 -16.20
N THR A 41 1.59 13.81 -15.06
CA THR A 41 2.34 14.86 -14.35
C THR A 41 3.51 14.24 -13.61
N GLU A 42 4.59 15.02 -13.40
CA GLU A 42 5.76 14.57 -12.63
C GLU A 42 5.37 14.09 -11.21
N ALA A 43 4.43 14.79 -10.56
CA ALA A 43 3.98 14.43 -9.21
C ALA A 43 3.23 13.09 -9.17
N ARG A 44 2.48 12.71 -10.21
CA ARG A 44 1.83 11.39 -10.29
C ARG A 44 2.84 10.32 -10.60
N PHE A 45 3.72 10.58 -11.56
CA PHE A 45 4.78 9.65 -11.95
C PHE A 45 5.71 9.34 -10.77
N ALA A 46 6.14 10.35 -10.00
CA ALA A 46 6.96 10.16 -8.81
C ALA A 46 6.36 9.17 -7.80
N LYS A 47 5.04 9.14 -7.64
CA LYS A 47 4.36 8.22 -6.72
C LYS A 47 4.48 6.76 -7.11
N THR A 48 4.79 6.45 -8.38
CA THR A 48 5.02 5.07 -8.82
C THR A 48 6.31 4.48 -8.25
N PHE A 49 7.25 5.32 -7.82
CA PHE A 49 8.51 4.91 -7.21
C PHE A 49 8.42 4.67 -5.69
N ALA A 50 7.33 5.09 -5.04
CA ALA A 50 7.10 4.76 -3.62
C ALA A 50 7.12 3.24 -3.41
N THR A 51 7.67 2.80 -2.28
CA THR A 51 7.83 1.37 -1.97
C THR A 51 6.66 0.76 -1.19
N ALA A 52 5.45 1.30 -1.37
CA ALA A 52 4.23 0.80 -0.73
C ALA A 52 4.01 -0.70 -1.00
N GLY A 53 3.80 -1.49 0.05
CA GLY A 53 3.61 -2.95 -0.04
C GLY A 53 4.90 -3.75 -0.22
N VAL A 54 6.03 -3.11 -0.54
CA VAL A 54 7.32 -3.80 -0.65
C VAL A 54 7.81 -4.19 0.74
N ARG A 55 8.22 -5.44 0.88
CA ARG A 55 8.77 -5.97 2.15
C ARG A 55 9.77 -7.08 1.91
N MET A 56 10.62 -7.35 2.90
CA MET A 56 11.50 -8.51 2.95
C MET A 56 11.03 -9.44 4.04
N GLU A 57 10.91 -10.74 3.74
CA GLU A 57 10.48 -11.75 4.71
C GLU A 57 11.43 -12.97 4.67
N PHE A 58 12.03 -13.29 5.81
CA PHE A 58 12.98 -14.39 5.91
C PHE A 58 13.13 -14.90 7.34
N GLU A 59 13.70 -16.10 7.47
CA GLU A 59 14.11 -16.69 8.74
C GLU A 59 15.63 -16.54 8.90
N THR A 60 16.09 -16.24 10.12
CA THR A 60 17.50 -16.09 10.46
C THR A 60 17.72 -16.34 11.96
N ASP A 61 18.98 -16.53 12.33
CA ASP A 61 19.46 -16.57 13.72
C ASP A 61 20.26 -15.32 14.11
N ALA A 62 20.29 -14.29 13.26
CA ALA A 62 21.01 -13.04 13.51
C ALA A 62 20.63 -12.38 14.84
N ASN A 63 21.61 -11.74 15.50
CA ASN A 63 21.41 -10.99 16.72
C ASN A 63 21.03 -9.52 16.45
N THR A 64 21.60 -8.95 15.37
CA THR A 64 21.32 -7.58 14.95
C THR A 64 21.11 -7.48 13.43
N LEU A 65 20.36 -6.47 13.01
CA LEU A 65 20.23 -6.04 11.63
C LEU A 65 20.77 -4.61 11.51
N TRP A 66 21.77 -4.42 10.68
CA TRP A 66 22.22 -3.11 10.22
C TRP A 66 21.57 -2.81 8.87
N LEU A 67 20.92 -1.67 8.77
CA LEU A 67 20.25 -1.22 7.56
C LEU A 67 20.71 0.20 7.21
N LYS A 68 21.17 0.40 5.97
CA LYS A 68 21.51 1.70 5.40
C LYS A 68 20.75 1.92 4.10
N VAL A 69 20.05 3.06 3.99
CA VAL A 69 19.19 3.40 2.86
C VAL A 69 19.36 4.85 2.45
N GLY A 70 19.34 5.11 1.15
CA GLY A 70 18.97 6.38 0.56
C GLY A 70 17.45 6.44 0.35
N VAL A 71 16.85 7.61 0.48
CA VAL A 71 15.41 7.79 0.30
C VAL A 71 15.11 9.06 -0.48
N ALA A 72 14.01 9.04 -1.27
CA ALA A 72 13.50 10.22 -1.95
C ALA A 72 11.98 10.28 -1.82
N ILE A 73 11.41 11.50 -1.72
CA ILE A 73 9.95 11.70 -1.60
C ILE A 73 9.25 11.15 -2.85
N ALA A 74 8.27 10.28 -2.62
CA ALA A 74 7.43 9.68 -3.66
C ALA A 74 5.94 9.75 -3.29
N SER A 75 5.54 10.79 -2.57
CA SER A 75 4.17 11.07 -2.17
C SER A 75 3.99 12.54 -1.84
N SER A 76 2.81 12.93 -1.36
CA SER A 76 2.57 14.29 -0.80
C SER A 76 2.85 14.38 0.70
N ARG A 77 3.59 13.43 1.27
CA ARG A 77 4.01 13.42 2.67
C ARG A 77 5.53 13.41 2.75
N SER A 78 6.06 14.09 3.77
CA SER A 78 7.50 14.28 4.00
C SER A 78 8.05 13.44 5.15
N TYR A 79 7.30 12.46 5.63
CA TYR A 79 7.74 11.51 6.65
C TYR A 79 7.75 10.08 6.12
N PHE A 80 8.62 9.25 6.66
CA PHE A 80 8.69 7.82 6.36
C PHE A 80 9.04 6.99 7.58
N ALA A 81 8.74 5.72 7.52
CA ALA A 81 9.27 4.70 8.41
C ALA A 81 9.59 3.41 7.63
N ILE A 82 10.64 2.71 8.04
CA ILE A 82 10.92 1.33 7.66
C ILE A 82 10.76 0.51 8.93
N ASP A 83 9.73 -0.35 8.96
CA ASP A 83 9.45 -1.16 10.16
C ASP A 83 10.22 -2.47 10.14
N VAL A 84 10.77 -2.84 11.30
CA VAL A 84 11.37 -4.16 11.54
C VAL A 84 10.50 -4.94 12.51
N LEU A 85 10.03 -6.11 12.06
CA LEU A 85 9.22 -7.03 12.85
C LEU A 85 9.99 -8.31 13.14
N VAL A 86 10.00 -8.73 14.39
CA VAL A 86 10.53 -10.03 14.82
C VAL A 86 9.38 -10.90 15.27
N ASN A 87 9.20 -12.08 14.66
CA ASN A 87 8.09 -12.99 14.91
C ASN A 87 6.73 -12.28 14.88
N GLU A 88 6.50 -11.48 13.83
CA GLU A 88 5.27 -10.73 13.55
C GLU A 88 5.01 -9.53 14.50
N LYS A 89 5.88 -9.28 15.47
CA LYS A 89 5.80 -8.09 16.34
C LYS A 89 6.77 -7.02 15.85
N ARG A 90 6.24 -5.81 15.61
CA ARG A 90 7.10 -4.66 15.34
C ARG A 90 7.95 -4.37 16.57
N THR A 91 9.26 -4.41 16.40
CA THR A 91 10.23 -4.15 17.47
C THR A 91 10.74 -2.72 17.43
N ASP A 92 10.97 -2.19 16.22
CA ASP A 92 11.55 -0.87 16.03
C ASP A 92 11.33 -0.39 14.59
N SER A 93 11.68 0.89 14.29
CA SER A 93 11.62 1.46 12.96
C SER A 93 12.81 2.41 12.71
N LEU A 94 13.27 2.45 11.46
CA LEU A 94 14.10 3.54 10.94
C LEU A 94 13.15 4.59 10.35
N ARG A 95 13.19 5.82 10.87
CA ARG A 95 12.25 6.88 10.48
C ARG A 95 12.87 8.27 10.59
N ASN A 96 12.27 9.22 9.90
CA ASN A 96 12.66 10.63 9.96
C ASN A 96 11.75 11.50 10.84
N SER A 97 10.74 10.91 11.48
CA SER A 97 9.80 11.61 12.36
C SER A 97 9.50 10.80 13.63
N PRO A 98 9.16 11.46 14.76
CA PRO A 98 8.63 10.78 15.94
C PRO A 98 7.32 10.05 15.63
N GLU A 99 7.06 8.94 16.36
CA GLU A 99 5.87 8.10 16.14
C GLU A 99 4.58 8.78 16.64
N ASP A 100 4.68 9.61 17.66
CA ASP A 100 3.56 10.14 18.45
C ASP A 100 3.23 11.61 18.18
N GLU A 101 4.00 12.30 17.33
CA GLU A 101 3.87 13.76 17.14
C GLU A 101 3.09 14.17 15.89
N LEU A 102 2.65 13.23 15.08
CA LEU A 102 1.96 13.53 13.83
C LEU A 102 0.45 13.37 14.01
N LEU A 103 -0.27 14.46 14.24
CA LEU A 103 -1.72 14.50 14.33
C LEU A 103 -2.32 15.62 13.46
N GLY A 104 -3.45 15.32 12.83
CA GLY A 104 -4.24 16.29 12.07
C GLY A 104 -3.47 16.95 10.94
N SER A 105 -3.58 18.26 10.82
CA SER A 105 -2.96 19.03 9.73
C SER A 105 -1.43 19.01 9.70
N ASP A 106 -0.79 18.53 10.75
CA ASP A 106 0.67 18.45 10.86
C ASP A 106 1.27 17.35 9.99
N TYR A 107 0.49 16.33 9.60
CA TYR A 107 0.89 15.30 8.65
C TYR A 107 1.41 15.86 7.32
N ALA A 108 0.90 17.01 6.91
CA ALA A 108 1.29 17.66 5.65
C ALA A 108 2.30 18.80 5.83
N LYS A 109 2.52 19.31 7.05
CA LYS A 109 3.16 20.61 7.29
C LYS A 109 4.56 20.56 7.89
N LYS A 110 4.98 19.45 8.52
CA LYS A 110 6.33 19.36 9.08
C LYS A 110 7.29 18.73 8.07
N PRO A 111 8.18 19.52 7.45
CA PRO A 111 9.27 18.94 6.68
C PRO A 111 10.25 18.31 7.68
N CYS A 112 10.12 16.99 7.87
CA CYS A 112 11.08 16.20 8.65
C CYS A 112 12.19 15.65 7.76
N PHE A 113 12.28 16.09 6.51
CA PHE A 113 13.10 15.48 5.47
C PHE A 113 14.13 16.45 4.90
N TRP A 114 15.31 15.92 4.62
CA TRP A 114 16.36 16.55 3.83
C TRP A 114 16.70 15.61 2.66
N GLU A 115 16.46 16.05 1.46
CA GLU A 115 16.72 15.29 0.23
C GLU A 115 18.19 14.90 0.13
N GLY A 116 18.48 13.65 -0.27
CA GLY A 116 19.84 13.13 -0.45
C GLY A 116 20.54 12.67 0.83
N MET A 117 19.87 12.62 1.99
CA MET A 117 20.44 12.02 3.19
C MET A 117 20.36 10.49 3.17
N ALA A 118 21.46 9.85 3.54
CA ALA A 118 21.46 8.44 3.90
C ALA A 118 20.95 8.28 5.34
N PHE A 119 20.09 7.30 5.54
CA PHE A 119 19.60 6.91 6.84
C PHE A 119 20.14 5.53 7.19
N GLU A 120 20.61 5.36 8.41
CA GLU A 120 21.13 4.08 8.87
C GLU A 120 20.71 3.78 10.32
N LYS A 121 20.50 2.50 10.60
CA LYS A 121 20.15 2.04 11.95
C LYS A 121 20.58 0.61 12.18
N CYS A 122 21.04 0.34 13.40
CA CYS A 122 21.23 -1.01 13.92
C CYS A 122 20.03 -1.41 14.78
N PHE A 123 19.38 -2.52 14.42
CA PHE A 123 18.24 -3.08 15.14
C PHE A 123 18.67 -4.28 15.96
N SER A 124 18.29 -4.32 17.24
CA SER A 124 18.45 -5.51 18.07
C SER A 124 17.34 -6.52 17.76
N LEU A 125 17.71 -7.73 17.40
CA LEU A 125 16.77 -8.80 17.04
C LEU A 125 16.61 -9.85 18.14
N GLY A 126 17.45 -9.80 19.18
CA GLY A 126 17.55 -10.87 20.18
C GLY A 126 18.27 -12.10 19.62
N THR A 127 18.42 -13.12 20.45
CA THR A 127 19.13 -14.36 20.11
C THR A 127 18.22 -15.44 19.54
N GLY A 128 18.80 -16.45 18.88
CA GLY A 128 18.10 -17.64 18.40
C GLY A 128 17.35 -17.43 17.08
N LYS A 129 16.75 -18.50 16.60
CA LYS A 129 15.98 -18.56 15.35
C LYS A 129 14.73 -17.68 15.42
N LYS A 130 14.49 -16.89 14.37
CA LYS A 130 13.33 -15.99 14.28
C LYS A 130 12.93 -15.72 12.84
N LYS A 131 11.65 -15.37 12.66
CA LYS A 131 11.15 -14.77 11.42
C LYS A 131 11.36 -13.27 11.49
N LEU A 132 11.89 -12.70 10.43
CA LEU A 132 12.11 -11.26 10.29
C LEU A 132 11.31 -10.73 9.11
N SER A 133 10.61 -9.61 9.33
CA SER A 133 9.99 -8.83 8.27
C SER A 133 10.49 -7.40 8.31
N VAL A 134 10.89 -6.87 7.16
CA VAL A 134 11.26 -5.46 6.98
C VAL A 134 10.27 -4.86 6.00
N HIS A 135 9.44 -3.91 6.45
CA HIS A 135 8.43 -3.23 5.63
C HIS A 135 8.93 -1.86 5.20
N PHE A 136 8.93 -1.63 3.90
CA PHE A 136 9.38 -0.36 3.32
C PHE A 136 8.29 0.72 3.36
N PRO A 137 8.66 2.03 3.27
CA PRO A 137 7.71 3.12 3.37
C PRO A 137 6.76 3.19 2.18
N TRP A 138 5.54 3.60 2.45
CA TRP A 138 4.56 3.93 1.40
C TRP A 138 4.79 5.32 0.79
N SER A 139 5.48 6.21 1.48
CA SER A 139 5.60 7.64 1.14
C SER A 139 6.86 8.00 0.35
N PHE A 140 7.84 7.09 0.32
CA PHE A 140 9.16 7.31 -0.27
C PHE A 140 9.58 6.16 -1.19
N SER A 141 10.42 6.47 -2.16
CA SER A 141 11.28 5.46 -2.79
C SER A 141 12.47 5.16 -1.89
N VAL A 142 12.97 3.94 -1.97
CA VAL A 142 14.11 3.47 -1.18
C VAL A 142 15.20 2.92 -2.10
N ILE A 143 16.43 3.33 -1.84
CA ILE A 143 17.65 2.72 -2.36
C ILE A 143 18.32 2.01 -1.19
N LEU A 144 18.36 0.69 -1.21
CA LEU A 144 19.02 -0.10 -0.20
C LEU A 144 20.54 -0.13 -0.49
N GLU A 145 21.31 0.60 0.30
CA GLU A 145 22.77 0.69 0.16
C GLU A 145 23.46 -0.48 0.87
N GLU A 146 22.96 -0.87 2.04
CA GLU A 146 23.51 -1.97 2.81
C GLU A 146 22.45 -2.65 3.70
N MET A 147 22.54 -3.98 3.76
CA MET A 147 21.81 -4.81 4.73
C MET A 147 22.78 -5.86 5.28
N THR A 148 23.08 -5.76 6.58
CA THR A 148 24.02 -6.67 7.27
C THR A 148 23.35 -7.30 8.49
N LEU A 149 23.48 -8.63 8.59
CA LEU A 149 23.00 -9.44 9.69
C LEU A 149 24.19 -9.94 10.52
N GLU A 150 24.37 -9.41 11.75
CA GLU A 150 25.45 -9.84 12.62
C GLU A 150 25.05 -11.07 13.43
N GLY A 151 25.99 -12.00 13.55
CA GLY A 151 25.76 -13.29 14.21
C GLY A 151 24.93 -14.27 13.40
N ALA A 152 24.55 -13.94 12.16
CA ALA A 152 23.78 -14.83 11.32
C ALA A 152 24.64 -15.96 10.75
N THR A 153 24.15 -17.19 10.84
CA THR A 153 24.70 -18.37 10.14
C THR A 153 23.94 -18.67 8.86
N TYR A 154 22.66 -18.20 8.74
CA TYR A 154 21.83 -18.41 7.57
C TYR A 154 20.80 -17.30 7.36
N VAL A 155 20.30 -17.23 6.12
CA VAL A 155 19.12 -16.47 5.70
C VAL A 155 18.26 -17.38 4.83
N LYS A 156 17.01 -17.64 5.27
CA LYS A 156 16.06 -18.50 4.55
C LYS A 156 14.85 -17.68 4.13
N PRO A 157 14.60 -17.50 2.82
CA PRO A 157 13.41 -16.80 2.33
C PRO A 157 12.10 -17.42 2.86
N LEU A 158 11.12 -16.58 3.13
CA LEU A 158 9.77 -16.97 3.54
C LEU A 158 8.75 -16.44 2.51
N PRO A 159 8.67 -17.06 1.32
CA PRO A 159 7.71 -16.63 0.30
C PRO A 159 6.28 -16.90 0.77
N ARG A 160 5.36 -16.01 0.43
CA ARG A 160 3.94 -16.21 0.68
C ARG A 160 3.31 -17.02 -0.45
N PRO A 161 2.40 -17.96 -0.15
CA PRO A 161 1.86 -18.90 -1.15
C PRO A 161 0.82 -18.25 -2.07
N LYS A 162 0.18 -17.17 -1.64
CA LYS A 162 -0.84 -16.45 -2.39
C LYS A 162 -0.32 -15.09 -2.86
N LYS A 163 -0.97 -14.50 -3.88
CA LYS A 163 -0.69 -13.16 -4.40
C LYS A 163 -1.97 -12.36 -4.44
N VAL A 164 -1.95 -11.14 -3.91
CA VAL A 164 -3.06 -10.20 -3.96
C VAL A 164 -2.65 -8.95 -4.74
N LEU A 165 -3.42 -8.60 -5.76
CA LEU A 165 -3.32 -7.29 -6.43
C LEU A 165 -4.24 -6.31 -5.71
N MET A 166 -3.69 -5.18 -5.27
CA MET A 166 -4.44 -4.13 -4.60
C MET A 166 -4.43 -2.86 -5.43
N LEU A 167 -5.61 -2.48 -5.92
CA LEU A 167 -5.86 -1.30 -6.74
C LEU A 167 -6.65 -0.29 -5.90
N GLY A 168 -6.31 0.99 -5.97
CA GLY A 168 -6.97 2.01 -5.18
C GLY A 168 -6.23 3.33 -5.16
N ASP A 169 -6.70 4.20 -4.31
CA ASP A 169 -6.22 5.57 -4.12
C ASP A 169 -5.19 5.71 -2.98
N SER A 170 -5.13 6.89 -2.36
CA SER A 170 -4.21 7.18 -1.24
C SER A 170 -4.40 6.24 -0.05
N ILE A 171 -5.63 5.80 0.22
CA ILE A 171 -5.93 4.93 1.38
C ILE A 171 -5.30 3.55 1.16
N THR A 172 -5.43 2.99 -0.03
CA THR A 172 -4.79 1.72 -0.40
C THR A 172 -3.27 1.86 -0.52
N HIS A 173 -2.79 3.01 -0.99
CA HIS A 173 -1.36 3.34 -1.03
C HIS A 173 -0.74 3.32 0.38
N GLY A 174 -1.51 3.65 1.42
CA GLY A 174 -1.10 3.62 2.82
C GLY A 174 -0.96 5.00 3.48
N TYR A 175 -1.49 6.07 2.86
CA TYR A 175 -1.40 7.43 3.39
C TYR A 175 -1.85 7.50 4.84
N ASP A 176 -1.04 8.20 5.62
CA ASP A 176 -1.18 8.49 7.05
C ASP A 176 -1.02 7.29 7.99
N ALA A 177 -0.62 6.11 7.47
CA ALA A 177 -0.01 5.08 8.31
C ALA A 177 1.36 5.57 8.79
N LEU A 178 1.55 5.71 10.10
CA LEU A 178 2.85 6.06 10.69
C LEU A 178 3.84 4.90 10.62
N CYS A 179 3.31 3.69 10.56
CA CYS A 179 4.06 2.46 10.43
C CYS A 179 3.58 1.73 9.15
N PRO A 180 4.42 1.54 8.11
CA PRO A 180 4.00 0.87 6.87
C PRO A 180 3.43 -0.53 7.11
N SER A 181 3.93 -1.27 8.10
CA SER A 181 3.39 -2.56 8.51
C SER A 181 1.96 -2.50 9.07
N ARG A 182 1.45 -1.30 9.39
CA ARG A 182 0.13 -1.07 9.97
C ARG A 182 -0.90 -0.53 8.98
N SER A 183 -0.55 -0.25 7.72
CA SER A 183 -1.55 0.04 6.68
C SER A 183 -2.55 -1.11 6.55
N TYR A 184 -3.78 -0.82 6.10
CA TYR A 184 -4.75 -1.90 5.94
C TYR A 184 -4.31 -2.93 4.90
N ALA A 185 -3.65 -2.49 3.83
CA ALA A 185 -3.14 -3.35 2.78
C ALA A 185 -2.13 -4.37 3.33
N SER A 186 -1.14 -3.91 4.11
CA SER A 186 -0.16 -4.77 4.76
C SER A 186 -0.79 -5.74 5.78
N ARG A 187 -1.77 -5.26 6.56
CA ARG A 187 -2.51 -6.11 7.51
C ARG A 187 -3.40 -7.13 6.81
N LEU A 188 -4.08 -6.74 5.74
CA LEU A 188 -4.94 -7.62 4.96
C LEU A 188 -4.12 -8.71 4.27
N SER A 189 -3.03 -8.35 3.58
CA SER A 189 -2.15 -9.29 2.92
C SER A 189 -1.53 -10.29 3.91
N SER A 190 -1.21 -9.85 5.13
CA SER A 190 -0.73 -10.73 6.21
C SER A 190 -1.81 -11.73 6.67
N ARG A 191 -3.06 -11.29 6.84
CA ARG A 191 -4.19 -12.19 7.19
C ARG A 191 -4.52 -13.20 6.09
N LEU A 192 -4.37 -12.80 4.83
CA LEU A 192 -4.55 -13.65 3.65
C LEU A 192 -3.38 -14.62 3.41
N ASN A 193 -2.28 -14.42 4.13
CA ASN A 193 -0.99 -15.07 3.85
C ASN A 193 -0.57 -14.90 2.37
N ALA A 194 -0.72 -13.66 1.86
CA ALA A 194 -0.50 -13.31 0.46
C ALA A 194 0.63 -12.29 0.29
N GLU A 195 1.40 -12.43 -0.79
CA GLU A 195 2.28 -11.37 -1.29
C GLU A 195 1.42 -10.21 -1.79
N GLU A 196 1.74 -9.00 -1.35
CA GLU A 196 1.01 -7.78 -1.66
C GLU A 196 1.59 -7.10 -2.91
N PHE A 197 0.81 -7.02 -3.99
CA PHE A 197 1.12 -6.19 -5.15
C PHE A 197 0.28 -4.91 -5.09
N ASN A 198 0.81 -3.91 -4.40
CA ASN A 198 0.11 -2.64 -4.19
C ASN A 198 0.34 -1.70 -5.38
N LYS A 199 -0.67 -1.52 -6.22
CA LYS A 199 -0.64 -0.63 -7.40
C LYS A 199 -1.44 0.66 -7.18
N ALA A 200 -1.73 1.00 -5.93
CA ALA A 200 -2.46 2.20 -5.59
C ALA A 200 -1.60 3.46 -5.72
N ILE A 201 -2.23 4.57 -6.10
CA ILE A 201 -1.60 5.90 -6.22
C ILE A 201 -2.44 6.94 -5.47
N GLY A 202 -1.78 7.73 -4.63
CA GLY A 202 -2.45 8.78 -3.87
C GLY A 202 -3.13 9.82 -4.76
N GLY A 203 -4.44 10.10 -4.48
CA GLY A 203 -5.26 11.04 -5.25
C GLY A 203 -5.88 10.45 -6.51
N GLU A 204 -5.77 9.13 -6.74
CA GLU A 204 -6.27 8.49 -7.94
C GLU A 204 -7.78 8.27 -7.89
N ARG A 205 -8.40 8.29 -9.08
CA ARG A 205 -9.77 7.89 -9.39
C ARG A 205 -9.77 6.53 -10.07
N PHE A 206 -10.92 5.98 -10.43
CA PHE A 206 -10.97 4.87 -11.37
C PHE A 206 -10.15 5.24 -12.61
N TYR A 207 -9.15 4.41 -12.93
CA TYR A 207 -8.17 4.75 -13.97
C TYR A 207 -8.09 3.66 -15.04
N PRO A 208 -8.92 3.75 -16.12
CA PRO A 208 -8.96 2.75 -17.20
C PRO A 208 -7.58 2.46 -17.81
N THR A 209 -6.75 3.49 -18.01
CA THR A 209 -5.40 3.36 -18.58
C THR A 209 -4.51 2.44 -17.73
N LEU A 210 -4.63 2.48 -16.40
CA LEU A 210 -3.90 1.54 -15.55
C LEU A 210 -4.40 0.11 -15.79
N ALA A 211 -5.72 -0.10 -15.80
CA ALA A 211 -6.31 -1.43 -16.05
C ALA A 211 -5.84 -2.02 -17.40
N GLU A 212 -5.71 -1.19 -18.44
CA GLU A 212 -5.18 -1.57 -19.75
C GLU A 212 -3.71 -2.01 -19.69
N ARG A 213 -2.90 -1.30 -18.89
CA ARG A 213 -1.44 -1.51 -18.82
C ARG A 213 -1.00 -2.53 -17.76
N LEU A 214 -1.90 -2.94 -16.85
CA LEU A 214 -1.60 -3.98 -15.87
C LEU A 214 -1.06 -5.25 -16.53
N VAL A 215 0.07 -5.73 -16.05
CA VAL A 215 0.61 -7.02 -16.49
C VAL A 215 -0.27 -8.16 -15.98
N LYS A 216 -0.69 -9.04 -16.90
CA LYS A 216 -1.43 -10.23 -16.53
C LYS A 216 -0.51 -11.18 -15.76
N ARG A 217 -0.89 -11.46 -14.52
CA ARG A 217 -0.19 -12.37 -13.61
C ARG A 217 -1.25 -13.22 -12.91
N ASP A 218 -0.88 -14.40 -12.46
CA ASP A 218 -1.75 -15.26 -11.67
C ASP A 218 -1.87 -14.71 -10.24
N TYR A 219 -2.85 -13.81 -10.04
CA TYR A 219 -3.25 -13.34 -8.72
C TYR A 219 -4.34 -14.25 -8.17
N ASP A 220 -4.24 -14.62 -6.88
CA ASP A 220 -5.28 -15.40 -6.21
C ASP A 220 -6.55 -14.59 -5.99
N LEU A 221 -6.40 -13.28 -5.79
CA LEU A 221 -7.50 -12.34 -5.69
C LEU A 221 -7.05 -10.91 -6.01
N ILE A 222 -8.02 -10.06 -6.33
CA ILE A 222 -7.83 -8.63 -6.58
C ILE A 222 -8.73 -7.85 -5.62
N THR A 223 -8.25 -6.74 -5.07
CA THR A 223 -9.08 -5.74 -4.38
C THR A 223 -9.07 -4.43 -5.14
N VAL A 224 -10.24 -3.81 -5.28
CA VAL A 224 -10.43 -2.50 -5.91
C VAL A 224 -11.11 -1.58 -4.90
N ALA A 225 -10.45 -0.49 -4.52
CA ALA A 225 -10.93 0.45 -3.51
C ALA A 225 -10.72 1.90 -3.99
N TYR A 226 -11.60 2.34 -4.88
CA TYR A 226 -11.69 3.72 -5.40
C TYR A 226 -13.03 4.34 -5.01
N GLY A 227 -13.24 5.60 -5.41
CA GLY A 227 -14.50 6.29 -5.34
C GLY A 227 -14.48 7.54 -4.46
N THR A 228 -13.59 7.62 -3.45
CA THR A 228 -13.54 8.82 -2.59
C THR A 228 -13.07 10.07 -3.34
N ASN A 229 -12.19 9.91 -4.34
CA ASN A 229 -11.76 10.99 -5.23
C ASN A 229 -12.71 11.19 -6.40
N ASP A 230 -13.37 10.12 -6.85
CA ASP A 230 -14.37 10.16 -7.91
C ASP A 230 -15.61 10.94 -7.50
N TRP A 231 -15.90 11.02 -6.19
CA TRP A 231 -16.95 11.87 -5.64
C TRP A 231 -16.76 13.37 -5.96
N HIS A 232 -15.54 13.78 -6.36
CA HIS A 232 -15.19 15.12 -6.83
C HIS A 232 -15.04 15.20 -8.37
N CYS A 233 -15.64 14.29 -9.14
CA CYS A 233 -15.83 14.43 -10.58
C CYS A 233 -16.77 15.60 -10.90
N GLU A 234 -16.78 16.05 -12.14
CA GLU A 234 -17.65 17.15 -12.58
C GLU A 234 -19.13 16.71 -12.68
N SER A 235 -19.38 15.41 -12.79
CA SER A 235 -20.72 14.81 -12.80
C SER A 235 -20.69 13.34 -12.40
N MET A 236 -21.89 12.78 -12.11
CA MET A 236 -22.07 11.33 -11.91
C MET A 236 -21.77 10.54 -13.19
N ASP A 237 -22.06 11.11 -14.36
CA ASP A 237 -21.81 10.45 -15.65
C ASP A 237 -20.30 10.31 -15.88
N GLU A 238 -19.48 11.32 -15.59
CA GLU A 238 -18.02 11.23 -15.65
C GLU A 238 -17.49 10.13 -14.71
N ALA A 239 -17.96 10.12 -13.45
CA ALA A 239 -17.53 9.12 -12.48
C ALA A 239 -17.91 7.70 -12.95
N ARG A 240 -19.10 7.54 -13.51
CA ARG A 240 -19.60 6.27 -14.06
C ARG A 240 -18.78 5.81 -15.26
N ASP A 241 -18.48 6.68 -16.20
CA ASP A 241 -17.69 6.36 -17.41
C ASP A 241 -16.30 5.86 -17.04
N LEU A 242 -15.63 6.50 -16.07
CA LEU A 242 -14.34 6.07 -15.55
C LEU A 242 -14.44 4.68 -14.88
N CYS A 243 -15.46 4.48 -14.05
CA CYS A 243 -15.69 3.23 -13.35
C CYS A 243 -15.99 2.08 -14.35
N GLU A 244 -16.88 2.30 -15.32
CA GLU A 244 -17.22 1.31 -16.35
C GLU A 244 -16.04 0.95 -17.24
N GLY A 245 -15.28 1.95 -17.71
CA GLY A 245 -14.07 1.74 -18.50
C GLY A 245 -13.02 0.93 -17.74
N PHE A 246 -12.85 1.22 -16.45
CA PHE A 246 -11.92 0.50 -15.59
C PHE A 246 -12.34 -0.96 -15.38
N PHE A 247 -13.59 -1.22 -14.95
CA PHE A 247 -14.06 -2.58 -14.68
C PHE A 247 -14.18 -3.43 -15.94
N ARG A 248 -14.61 -2.87 -17.06
CA ARG A 248 -14.63 -3.59 -18.34
C ARG A 248 -13.28 -4.19 -18.64
N THR A 249 -12.23 -3.37 -18.63
CA THR A 249 -10.87 -3.81 -18.95
C THR A 249 -10.31 -4.75 -17.90
N LEU A 250 -10.51 -4.45 -16.60
CA LEU A 250 -10.00 -5.28 -15.50
C LEU A 250 -10.64 -6.67 -15.51
N CYS A 251 -11.97 -6.74 -15.62
CA CYS A 251 -12.71 -8.01 -15.55
C CYS A 251 -12.48 -8.88 -16.80
N GLU A 252 -12.30 -8.27 -17.98
CA GLU A 252 -11.91 -9.01 -19.20
C GLU A 252 -10.50 -9.60 -19.04
N LYS A 253 -9.55 -8.82 -18.53
CA LYS A 253 -8.15 -9.25 -18.34
C LYS A 253 -8.01 -10.36 -17.30
N PHE A 254 -8.77 -10.28 -16.20
CA PHE A 254 -8.71 -11.18 -15.04
C PHE A 254 -10.04 -11.93 -14.83
N SER A 255 -10.62 -12.46 -15.91
CA SER A 255 -11.96 -13.07 -15.91
C SER A 255 -12.13 -14.26 -14.95
N GLU A 256 -11.04 -14.95 -14.61
CA GLU A 256 -11.05 -16.10 -13.69
C GLU A 256 -10.62 -15.72 -12.27
N THR A 257 -10.18 -14.47 -12.04
CA THR A 257 -9.73 -14.00 -10.73
C THR A 257 -10.89 -13.31 -10.00
N GLN A 258 -11.09 -13.64 -8.74
CA GLN A 258 -12.09 -12.98 -7.90
C GLN A 258 -11.67 -11.55 -7.56
N ILE A 259 -12.56 -10.60 -7.76
CA ILE A 259 -12.34 -9.16 -7.56
C ILE A 259 -13.27 -8.66 -6.46
N PHE A 260 -12.71 -8.29 -5.31
CA PHE A 260 -13.45 -7.63 -4.24
C PHE A 260 -13.52 -6.12 -4.53
N VAL A 261 -14.74 -5.62 -4.72
CA VAL A 261 -15.03 -4.22 -5.04
C VAL A 261 -15.46 -3.50 -3.78
N ILE A 262 -14.59 -2.69 -3.23
CA ILE A 262 -14.79 -2.02 -1.95
C ILE A 262 -15.24 -0.59 -2.23
N SER A 263 -16.46 -0.24 -1.82
CA SER A 263 -16.95 1.14 -1.91
C SER A 263 -16.19 2.06 -0.95
N PRO A 264 -16.24 3.39 -1.13
CA PRO A 264 -15.51 4.32 -0.26
C PRO A 264 -15.81 4.12 1.22
N ILE A 265 -14.77 4.21 2.05
CA ILE A 265 -14.94 4.26 3.51
C ILE A 265 -15.45 5.65 3.94
N TRP A 266 -16.00 5.72 5.15
CA TRP A 266 -16.42 6.99 5.74
C TRP A 266 -15.27 8.03 5.74
N ARG A 267 -15.64 9.30 5.54
CA ARG A 267 -14.79 10.48 5.69
C ARG A 267 -15.59 11.59 6.36
N LEU A 268 -14.91 12.48 7.09
CA LEU A 268 -15.59 13.57 7.80
C LEU A 268 -16.41 14.44 6.82
N GLY A 269 -17.67 14.68 7.17
CA GLY A 269 -18.61 15.49 6.38
C GLY A 269 -19.24 14.79 5.18
N CYS A 270 -18.96 13.50 4.92
CA CYS A 270 -19.54 12.80 3.77
C CYS A 270 -21.06 12.59 3.86
N GLU A 271 -21.63 12.66 5.07
CA GLU A 271 -23.09 12.51 5.31
C GLU A 271 -23.84 13.83 5.08
N GLU A 272 -23.16 14.96 5.18
CA GLU A 272 -23.76 16.30 5.16
C GLU A 272 -23.51 17.04 3.84
N HIS A 273 -22.45 16.68 3.12
CA HIS A 273 -22.06 17.34 1.88
C HIS A 273 -22.56 16.61 0.64
N MET A 274 -22.87 17.40 -0.36
CA MET A 274 -23.12 16.92 -1.73
C MET A 274 -22.12 17.58 -2.68
N THR A 275 -21.71 16.84 -3.67
CA THR A 275 -20.88 17.34 -4.78
C THR A 275 -21.69 17.36 -6.07
N ALA A 276 -21.07 17.68 -7.20
CA ALA A 276 -21.68 17.56 -8.51
C ALA A 276 -22.07 16.11 -8.86
N VAL A 277 -21.44 15.13 -8.19
CA VAL A 277 -21.76 13.69 -8.32
C VAL A 277 -22.99 13.29 -7.51
N GLY A 278 -23.36 14.06 -6.48
CA GLY A 278 -24.47 13.76 -5.58
C GLY A 278 -24.02 13.47 -4.16
N ALA A 279 -24.81 12.71 -3.40
CA ALA A 279 -24.47 12.26 -2.07
C ALA A 279 -23.33 11.23 -2.11
N PHE A 280 -22.55 11.13 -1.01
CA PHE A 280 -21.45 10.17 -0.93
C PHE A 280 -21.93 8.71 -1.10
N THR A 281 -23.12 8.40 -0.61
CA THR A 281 -23.75 7.08 -0.76
C THR A 281 -24.18 6.78 -2.21
N ASP A 282 -24.32 7.79 -3.08
CA ASP A 282 -24.63 7.55 -4.49
C ASP A 282 -23.41 6.98 -5.23
N MET A 283 -22.19 7.27 -4.75
CA MET A 283 -20.98 6.62 -5.26
C MET A 283 -20.99 5.11 -5.01
N GLU A 284 -21.37 4.66 -3.81
CA GLU A 284 -21.48 3.22 -3.51
C GLU A 284 -22.47 2.54 -4.46
N LYS A 285 -23.67 3.13 -4.64
CA LYS A 285 -24.68 2.59 -5.54
C LYS A 285 -24.15 2.47 -6.97
N MET A 286 -23.56 3.55 -7.49
CA MET A 286 -23.02 3.58 -8.85
C MET A 286 -21.91 2.53 -9.03
N ILE A 287 -20.96 2.42 -8.09
CA ILE A 287 -19.88 1.44 -8.15
C ILE A 287 -20.43 0.01 -8.16
N PHE A 288 -21.42 -0.29 -7.32
CA PHE A 288 -22.01 -1.63 -7.24
C PHE A 288 -22.86 -1.95 -8.47
N GLU A 289 -23.64 -1.00 -9.00
CA GLU A 289 -24.35 -1.16 -10.27
C GLU A 289 -23.41 -1.50 -11.44
N VAL A 290 -22.21 -0.90 -11.46
CA VAL A 290 -21.19 -1.21 -12.47
C VAL A 290 -20.56 -2.58 -12.22
N ALA A 291 -20.17 -2.86 -10.97
CA ALA A 291 -19.54 -4.12 -10.60
C ALA A 291 -20.45 -5.33 -10.85
N ASP A 292 -21.75 -5.22 -10.54
CA ASP A 292 -22.73 -6.31 -10.71
C ASP A 292 -22.91 -6.79 -12.17
N LYS A 293 -22.39 -6.03 -13.14
CA LYS A 293 -22.36 -6.45 -14.55
C LYS A 293 -21.36 -7.61 -14.80
N TYR A 294 -20.46 -7.90 -13.84
CA TYR A 294 -19.37 -8.86 -13.99
C TYR A 294 -19.47 -9.96 -12.92
N LYS A 295 -19.48 -11.22 -13.37
CA LYS A 295 -19.70 -12.40 -12.50
C LYS A 295 -18.57 -12.70 -11.51
N ASN A 296 -17.38 -12.14 -11.73
CA ASN A 296 -16.18 -12.35 -10.90
C ASN A 296 -15.95 -11.23 -9.89
N THR A 297 -16.86 -10.28 -9.76
CA THR A 297 -16.83 -9.20 -8.78
C THR A 297 -17.66 -9.56 -7.54
N ILE A 298 -17.20 -9.07 -6.38
CA ILE A 298 -17.88 -9.20 -5.09
C ILE A 298 -17.92 -7.82 -4.46
N PRO A 299 -19.08 -7.17 -4.42
CA PRO A 299 -19.27 -5.88 -3.76
C PRO A 299 -19.04 -5.99 -2.24
N ILE A 300 -18.30 -5.06 -1.68
CA ILE A 300 -18.05 -4.92 -0.24
C ILE A 300 -18.37 -3.48 0.18
N GLN A 301 -19.41 -3.32 0.98
CA GLN A 301 -19.75 -2.02 1.53
C GLN A 301 -18.62 -1.46 2.39
N GLY A 302 -18.12 -0.27 2.00
CA GLY A 302 -16.96 0.36 2.61
C GLY A 302 -17.26 1.23 3.81
N LEU A 303 -18.44 1.88 3.84
CA LEU A 303 -18.77 2.93 4.81
C LEU A 303 -18.58 2.50 6.27
N ASP A 304 -18.89 1.24 6.60
CA ASP A 304 -18.77 0.68 7.96
C ASP A 304 -17.42 -0.03 8.23
N LEU A 305 -16.47 0.03 7.31
CA LEU A 305 -15.18 -0.66 7.51
C LEU A 305 -14.29 0.04 8.55
N VAL A 306 -14.45 1.36 8.69
CA VAL A 306 -13.81 2.17 9.73
C VAL A 306 -14.91 2.88 10.51
N PRO A 307 -14.89 2.89 11.86
CA PRO A 307 -15.85 3.66 12.64
C PRO A 307 -15.86 5.14 12.25
N HIS A 308 -17.05 5.79 12.29
CA HIS A 308 -17.26 7.20 11.95
C HIS A 308 -16.72 8.12 13.08
N ASP A 309 -15.42 8.05 13.34
CA ASP A 309 -14.75 8.81 14.39
C ASP A 309 -13.48 9.46 13.81
N PRO A 310 -13.43 10.80 13.70
CA PRO A 310 -12.26 11.51 13.16
C PRO A 310 -10.93 11.14 13.83
N ARG A 311 -10.96 10.70 15.11
CA ARG A 311 -9.75 10.29 15.84
C ARG A 311 -9.09 9.03 15.29
N LEU A 312 -9.78 8.27 14.44
CA LEU A 312 -9.25 7.10 13.72
C LEU A 312 -8.62 7.49 12.37
N TYR A 313 -8.58 8.78 12.05
CA TYR A 313 -8.00 9.33 10.83
C TYR A 313 -6.80 10.19 11.18
N GLY A 314 -5.68 10.01 10.46
CA GLY A 314 -4.44 10.74 10.71
C GLY A 314 -4.59 12.24 10.46
N ASP A 315 -5.20 12.59 9.34
CA ASP A 315 -5.54 13.97 8.99
C ASP A 315 -6.84 14.48 9.63
N LEU A 316 -7.46 13.67 10.52
CA LEU A 316 -8.76 13.90 11.16
C LEU A 316 -9.93 14.01 10.16
N TYR A 317 -9.73 13.58 8.92
CA TYR A 317 -10.67 13.85 7.84
C TYR A 317 -10.92 12.68 6.89
N LEU A 318 -9.86 12.13 6.26
CA LEU A 318 -9.97 11.22 5.12
C LEU A 318 -9.12 9.96 5.26
N HIS A 319 -7.86 10.11 5.67
CA HIS A 319 -6.90 9.00 5.67
C HIS A 319 -6.85 8.34 7.05
N PRO A 320 -7.17 7.05 7.18
CA PRO A 320 -7.08 6.36 8.46
C PRO A 320 -5.66 6.39 9.03
N ASN A 321 -5.57 6.55 10.34
CA ASN A 321 -4.31 6.33 11.07
C ASN A 321 -4.10 4.83 11.35
N ASP A 322 -3.02 4.46 12.06
CA ASP A 322 -2.69 3.07 12.38
C ASP A 322 -3.84 2.29 13.07
N LEU A 323 -4.68 2.98 13.88
CA LEU A 323 -5.84 2.39 14.53
C LEU A 323 -7.02 2.24 13.57
N GLY A 324 -7.31 3.26 12.78
CA GLY A 324 -8.33 3.22 11.72
C GLY A 324 -8.02 2.12 10.69
N PHE A 325 -6.78 1.99 10.28
CA PHE A 325 -6.33 0.91 9.39
C PHE A 325 -6.45 -0.48 10.04
N ALA A 326 -6.32 -0.59 11.36
CA ALA A 326 -6.53 -1.86 12.05
C ALA A 326 -8.00 -2.30 11.98
N GLU A 327 -8.94 -1.37 12.19
CA GLU A 327 -10.38 -1.64 12.06
C GLU A 327 -10.74 -1.93 10.60
N TYR A 328 -10.23 -1.14 9.66
CA TYR A 328 -10.45 -1.38 8.22
C TYR A 328 -10.04 -2.80 7.82
N ALA A 329 -8.80 -3.19 8.08
CA ALA A 329 -8.29 -4.51 7.71
C ALA A 329 -9.06 -5.66 8.38
N LYS A 330 -9.44 -5.50 9.66
CA LYS A 330 -10.21 -6.48 10.43
C LYS A 330 -11.61 -6.66 9.85
N ASN A 331 -12.33 -5.56 9.62
CA ASN A 331 -13.70 -5.59 9.14
C ASN A 331 -13.77 -6.04 7.68
N LEU A 332 -12.83 -5.58 6.82
CA LEU A 332 -12.72 -6.02 5.45
C LEU A 332 -12.45 -7.53 5.37
N TYR A 333 -11.45 -8.02 6.08
CA TYR A 333 -11.14 -9.46 6.10
C TYR A 333 -12.35 -10.30 6.53
N ARG A 334 -13.09 -9.86 7.57
CA ARG A 334 -14.29 -10.54 8.03
C ARG A 334 -15.39 -10.62 6.96
N LYS A 335 -15.60 -9.53 6.17
CA LYS A 335 -16.55 -9.53 5.06
C LYS A 335 -16.08 -10.42 3.91
N MET A 336 -14.78 -10.47 3.64
CA MET A 336 -14.21 -11.32 2.58
C MET A 336 -14.26 -12.81 2.92
N GLN A 337 -14.17 -13.19 4.21
CA GLN A 337 -14.08 -14.61 4.62
C GLN A 337 -15.18 -15.52 4.07
N ALA A 338 -16.37 -14.99 3.80
CA ALA A 338 -17.48 -15.76 3.23
C ALA A 338 -17.22 -16.23 1.79
N PHE A 339 -16.18 -15.70 1.14
CA PHE A 339 -15.88 -15.89 -0.29
C PHE A 339 -14.46 -16.46 -0.51
N LEU A 340 -13.64 -16.60 0.54
CA LEU A 340 -12.29 -17.15 0.51
C LEU A 340 -12.31 -18.64 0.80
#